data_e9553a8e63f085b32536806b2ccbbd61
#
_entry.id   e9553a8e63f085b32536806b2ccbbd61
#
_cell.length_a   1.000
_cell.length_b   1.000
_cell.length_c   1.000
_cell.angle_alpha   90.00
_cell.angle_beta   90.00
_cell.angle_gamma   90.00
#
_symmetry.space_group_name_H-M   'P 1'
#
loop_
_entity.id
_entity.type
_entity.pdbx_description
1 polymer ?
#
loop_
_entity_poly.entity_id
_entity_poly.type
_entity_poly.pdbx_seq_one_letter_code
_entity_poly.pdbx_strand_id
1 'polypeptide(L)'
;SAGGQLLGIVPNYQKVAKVIAVSGSTGHVKGLKGKTKLLAPVMFNVIFPLARITKGYGPTQAIGMGENLPKDVAKQWAQFCSKPGYVMNAIGKNVFEDYHAEIDCSITVLWSSDDEIATSANVKDLLRLYPNADTQMIELKPKSYEHKAIGHMLMFKKSHQNLWPVIEQQLAV
;
A
#
# COMPACT_ATOMS: atom_id res chain seq x y z
N SER A 1 4.78 1.99 1.49
CA SER A 1 3.41 1.61 1.12
C SER A 1 2.85 2.57 0.06
N ALA A 2 2.37 3.76 0.44
CA ALA A 2 1.67 4.67 -0.49
C ALA A 2 2.47 5.05 -1.75
N GLY A 3 3.77 5.34 -1.63
CA GLY A 3 4.61 5.69 -2.79
C GLY A 3 4.64 4.60 -3.85
N GLY A 4 4.74 3.34 -3.47
CA GLY A 4 4.71 2.22 -4.40
C GLY A 4 3.33 1.92 -5.00
N GLN A 5 2.25 2.46 -4.39
CA GLN A 5 0.88 2.28 -4.89
C GLN A 5 0.52 3.25 -6.02
N LEU A 6 1.23 4.37 -6.14
CA LEU A 6 0.89 5.47 -7.04
C LEU A 6 1.86 5.63 -8.21
N LEU A 7 2.83 4.74 -8.36
CA LEU A 7 3.82 4.81 -9.44
C LEU A 7 3.17 4.96 -10.82
N GLY A 8 2.10 4.22 -11.08
CA GLY A 8 1.43 4.20 -12.39
C GLY A 8 0.73 5.49 -12.80
N ILE A 9 0.70 6.52 -11.92
CA ILE A 9 0.14 7.84 -12.23
C ILE A 9 1.18 8.96 -12.11
N VAL A 10 2.47 8.62 -12.05
CA VAL A 10 3.56 9.59 -11.94
C VAL A 10 4.04 9.96 -13.35
N PRO A 11 3.88 11.21 -13.80
CA PRO A 11 4.15 11.59 -15.20
C PRO A 11 5.64 11.53 -15.60
N ASN A 12 6.55 11.43 -14.64
CA ASN A 12 7.99 11.30 -14.89
C ASN A 12 8.53 9.91 -14.52
N TYR A 13 7.68 8.87 -14.65
CA TYR A 13 8.03 7.47 -14.36
C TYR A 13 9.28 6.99 -15.11
N GLN A 14 9.57 7.53 -16.31
CA GLN A 14 10.76 7.18 -17.11
C GLN A 14 12.09 7.48 -16.39
N LYS A 15 12.07 8.33 -15.35
CA LYS A 15 13.24 8.60 -14.50
C LYS A 15 13.45 7.55 -13.41
N VAL A 16 12.51 6.62 -13.27
CA VAL A 16 12.57 5.56 -12.25
C VAL A 16 13.25 4.34 -12.84
N ALA A 17 14.48 4.07 -12.41
CA ALA A 17 15.23 2.90 -12.88
C ALA A 17 14.77 1.59 -12.21
N LYS A 18 14.30 1.66 -10.97
CA LYS A 18 13.87 0.51 -10.17
C LYS A 18 12.92 0.95 -9.06
N VAL A 19 12.02 0.08 -8.66
CA VAL A 19 11.09 0.31 -7.53
C VAL A 19 11.28 -0.76 -6.46
N ILE A 20 11.46 -0.30 -5.22
CA ILE A 20 11.44 -1.16 -4.04
C ILE A 20 10.31 -0.67 -3.15
N ALA A 21 9.21 -1.38 -3.16
CA ALA A 21 8.02 -1.03 -2.39
C ALA A 21 7.97 -1.85 -1.09
N VAL A 22 8.13 -1.18 0.03
CA VAL A 22 7.99 -1.80 1.36
C VAL A 22 6.53 -1.74 1.78
N SER A 23 5.93 -2.90 2.05
CA SER A 23 4.50 -3.06 2.37
C SER A 23 3.58 -2.41 1.30
N GLY A 24 4.02 -2.40 0.03
CA GLY A 24 3.23 -1.92 -1.11
C GLY A 24 2.10 -2.90 -1.43
N SER A 25 0.86 -2.40 -1.56
CA SER A 25 -0.28 -3.26 -1.89
C SER A 25 -1.49 -2.42 -2.30
N THR A 26 -2.50 -3.02 -2.91
CA THR A 26 -3.74 -2.28 -3.21
C THR A 26 -4.59 -1.97 -1.98
N GLY A 27 -4.34 -2.63 -0.85
CA GLY A 27 -5.18 -2.46 0.35
C GLY A 27 -6.65 -2.78 0.11
N HIS A 28 -6.99 -3.56 -0.92
CA HIS A 28 -8.36 -3.91 -1.26
C HIS A 28 -9.04 -4.61 -0.09
N VAL A 29 -10.22 -4.12 0.30
CA VAL A 29 -10.91 -4.54 1.54
C VAL A 29 -11.17 -6.05 1.65
N LYS A 30 -11.44 -6.73 0.54
CA LYS A 30 -11.65 -8.19 0.56
C LYS A 30 -10.34 -8.97 0.73
N GLY A 31 -9.20 -8.39 0.38
CA GLY A 31 -7.87 -8.97 0.55
C GLY A 31 -7.25 -8.76 1.93
N LEU A 32 -7.85 -7.92 2.79
CA LEU A 32 -7.38 -7.66 4.14
C LEU A 32 -7.51 -8.91 5.04
N LYS A 33 -6.73 -8.93 6.12
CA LYS A 33 -6.76 -10.00 7.13
C LYS A 33 -7.00 -9.44 8.53
N GLY A 34 -7.19 -10.34 9.49
CA GLY A 34 -7.26 -10.04 10.92
C GLY A 34 -8.28 -8.98 11.29
N LYS A 35 -7.93 -8.11 12.24
CA LYS A 35 -8.78 -7.03 12.74
C LYS A 35 -9.04 -5.98 11.68
N THR A 36 -8.07 -5.69 10.83
CA THR A 36 -8.17 -4.69 9.76
C THR A 36 -9.28 -5.07 8.76
N LYS A 37 -9.46 -6.35 8.45
CA LYS A 37 -10.56 -6.83 7.59
C LYS A 37 -11.94 -6.49 8.15
N LEU A 38 -12.10 -6.54 9.47
CA LEU A 38 -13.38 -6.24 10.13
C LEU A 38 -13.61 -4.72 10.25
N LEU A 39 -12.55 -3.97 10.52
CA LEU A 39 -12.64 -2.53 10.79
C LEU A 39 -12.70 -1.68 9.51
N ALA A 40 -12.03 -2.06 8.44
CA ALA A 40 -11.93 -1.26 7.22
C ALA A 40 -13.30 -0.95 6.58
N PRO A 41 -14.26 -1.89 6.46
CA PRO A 41 -15.59 -1.56 5.95
C PRO A 41 -16.34 -0.53 6.79
N VAL A 42 -16.23 -0.61 8.12
CA VAL A 42 -16.85 0.37 9.03
C VAL A 42 -16.17 1.73 8.90
N MET A 43 -14.85 1.75 8.82
CA MET A 43 -14.05 2.96 8.62
C MET A 43 -14.44 3.66 7.31
N PHE A 44 -14.45 2.94 6.20
CA PHE A 44 -14.68 3.51 4.88
C PHE A 44 -16.14 3.89 4.62
N ASN A 45 -17.11 3.12 5.14
CA ASN A 45 -18.53 3.32 4.82
C ASN A 45 -19.30 4.08 5.91
N VAL A 46 -18.77 4.19 7.13
CA VAL A 46 -19.45 4.86 8.25
C VAL A 46 -18.61 6.01 8.81
N ILE A 47 -17.41 5.68 9.32
CA ILE A 47 -16.59 6.66 10.06
C ILE A 47 -16.15 7.81 9.16
N PHE A 48 -15.56 7.53 8.01
CA PHE A 48 -15.07 8.56 7.09
C PHE A 48 -16.21 9.44 6.53
N PRO A 49 -17.33 8.91 6.03
CA PRO A 49 -18.45 9.74 5.60
C PRO A 49 -18.97 10.68 6.68
N LEU A 50 -19.21 10.16 7.90
CA LEU A 50 -19.69 10.96 9.02
C LEU A 50 -18.68 12.03 9.46
N ALA A 51 -17.39 11.65 9.61
CA ALA A 51 -16.35 12.56 10.03
C ALA A 51 -16.09 13.67 8.99
N ARG A 52 -16.22 13.36 7.71
CA ARG A 52 -16.10 14.37 6.64
C ARG A 52 -17.16 15.47 6.75
N ILE A 53 -18.37 15.12 7.15
CA ILE A 53 -19.48 16.08 7.34
C ILE A 53 -19.30 16.85 8.66
N THR A 54 -18.97 16.15 9.75
CA THR A 54 -18.97 16.74 11.10
C THR A 54 -17.65 17.40 11.48
N LYS A 55 -16.51 16.89 10.99
CA LYS A 55 -15.15 17.33 11.38
C LYS A 55 -14.36 17.92 10.21
N GLY A 56 -14.73 17.65 8.97
CA GLY A 56 -14.02 18.11 7.79
C GLY A 56 -12.72 17.31 7.48
N TYR A 57 -12.49 16.16 8.13
CA TYR A 57 -11.31 15.30 7.91
C TYR A 57 -11.61 13.82 8.21
N GLY A 58 -10.74 12.92 7.75
CA GLY A 58 -10.75 11.50 8.10
C GLY A 58 -9.93 11.24 9.37
N PRO A 59 -10.51 10.72 10.46
CA PRO A 59 -9.86 10.60 11.77
C PRO A 59 -8.94 9.37 11.88
N THR A 60 -7.93 9.26 11.03
CA THR A 60 -6.99 8.13 10.99
C THR A 60 -6.08 8.08 12.20
N GLN A 61 -5.77 9.22 12.82
CA GLN A 61 -4.98 9.28 14.05
C GLN A 61 -5.66 8.55 15.21
N ALA A 62 -6.99 8.66 15.32
CA ALA A 62 -7.76 8.01 16.38
C ALA A 62 -7.71 6.46 16.34
N ILE A 63 -7.35 5.90 15.19
CA ILE A 63 -7.21 4.44 14.96
C ILE A 63 -5.75 4.01 14.78
N GLY A 64 -4.78 4.89 15.10
CA GLY A 64 -3.36 4.59 15.06
C GLY A 64 -2.75 4.49 13.66
N MET A 65 -3.40 5.06 12.65
CA MET A 65 -2.95 5.04 11.25
C MET A 65 -2.23 6.34 10.82
N GLY A 66 -1.45 6.92 11.71
CA GLY A 66 -0.71 8.16 11.45
C GLY A 66 -1.57 9.41 11.64
N GLU A 67 -1.29 10.47 10.89
CA GLU A 67 -2.01 11.74 10.96
C GLU A 67 -3.43 11.66 10.37
N ASN A 68 -4.28 12.60 10.76
CA ASN A 68 -5.60 12.72 10.17
C ASN A 68 -5.53 13.09 8.68
N LEU A 69 -6.36 12.46 7.88
CA LEU A 69 -6.40 12.70 6.43
C LEU A 69 -7.33 13.86 6.08
N PRO A 70 -6.94 14.76 5.15
CA PRO A 70 -7.87 15.69 4.54
C PRO A 70 -9.12 14.96 4.02
N LYS A 71 -10.28 15.61 4.11
CA LYS A 71 -11.59 14.99 3.81
C LYS A 71 -11.64 14.30 2.44
N ASP A 72 -11.04 14.92 1.42
CA ASP A 72 -11.08 14.40 0.06
C ASP A 72 -10.06 13.28 -0.17
N VAL A 73 -8.91 13.33 0.52
CA VAL A 73 -7.94 12.23 0.55
C VAL A 73 -8.57 10.98 1.19
N ALA A 74 -9.28 11.13 2.31
CA ALA A 74 -9.98 10.03 2.96
C ALA A 74 -11.05 9.40 2.05
N LYS A 75 -11.78 10.24 1.28
CA LYS A 75 -12.75 9.78 0.28
C LYS A 75 -12.09 9.00 -0.85
N GLN A 76 -11.01 9.56 -1.43
CA GLN A 76 -10.27 8.92 -2.51
C GLN A 76 -9.68 7.58 -2.06
N TRP A 77 -9.09 7.54 -0.87
CA TRP A 77 -8.53 6.31 -0.32
C TRP A 77 -9.60 5.22 -0.15
N ALA A 78 -10.76 5.55 0.40
CA ALA A 78 -11.88 4.62 0.48
C ALA A 78 -12.32 4.12 -0.91
N GLN A 79 -12.37 5.01 -1.91
CA GLN A 79 -12.65 4.66 -3.31
C GLN A 79 -11.60 3.69 -3.87
N PHE A 80 -10.31 3.98 -3.66
CA PHE A 80 -9.21 3.15 -4.17
C PHE A 80 -9.24 1.75 -3.59
N CYS A 81 -9.50 1.62 -2.28
CA CYS A 81 -9.54 0.32 -1.59
C CYS A 81 -10.84 -0.47 -1.79
N SER A 82 -11.88 0.13 -2.36
CA SER A 82 -13.21 -0.49 -2.49
C SER A 82 -13.26 -1.69 -3.44
N LYS A 83 -12.40 -1.68 -4.46
CA LYS A 83 -12.28 -2.73 -5.49
C LYS A 83 -10.80 -3.06 -5.74
N PRO A 84 -10.49 -4.20 -6.38
CA PRO A 84 -9.13 -4.49 -6.83
C PRO A 84 -8.59 -3.39 -7.75
N GLY A 85 -7.25 -3.20 -7.75
CA GLY A 85 -6.58 -2.27 -8.66
C GLY A 85 -6.33 -0.88 -8.09
N TYR A 86 -6.68 -0.60 -6.80
CA TYR A 86 -6.35 0.64 -6.10
C TYR A 86 -6.71 1.91 -6.91
N VAL A 87 -5.70 2.68 -7.35
CA VAL A 87 -5.89 3.93 -8.12
C VAL A 87 -6.62 3.73 -9.45
N MET A 88 -6.57 2.53 -10.05
CA MET A 88 -7.34 2.20 -11.25
C MET A 88 -8.84 2.42 -11.08
N ASN A 89 -9.34 2.37 -9.84
CA ASN A 89 -10.75 2.66 -9.51
C ASN A 89 -11.13 4.14 -9.72
N ALA A 90 -10.15 5.01 -9.90
CA ALA A 90 -10.31 6.45 -10.08
C ALA A 90 -9.91 6.95 -11.49
N ILE A 91 -9.25 6.12 -12.30
CA ILE A 91 -8.88 6.46 -13.67
C ILE A 91 -10.15 6.80 -14.48
N GLY A 92 -10.05 7.90 -15.23
CA GLY A 92 -11.16 8.45 -16.02
C GLY A 92 -12.26 9.16 -15.22
N LYS A 93 -12.07 9.33 -13.89
CA LYS A 93 -13.00 10.06 -13.01
C LYS A 93 -12.36 11.29 -12.40
N ASN A 94 -11.42 11.07 -11.50
CA ASN A 94 -10.67 12.11 -10.78
C ASN A 94 -9.15 11.90 -10.83
N VAL A 95 -8.70 10.89 -11.57
CA VAL A 95 -7.32 10.64 -12.00
C VAL A 95 -7.34 10.41 -13.50
N PHE A 96 -6.52 11.14 -14.24
CA PHE A 96 -6.54 11.11 -15.71
C PHE A 96 -5.23 10.58 -16.31
N GLU A 97 -4.17 10.55 -15.52
CA GLU A 97 -2.89 9.94 -15.88
C GLU A 97 -2.94 8.44 -15.61
N ASP A 98 -2.47 7.64 -16.58
CA ASP A 98 -2.34 6.18 -16.45
C ASP A 98 -1.14 5.70 -17.28
N TYR A 99 -0.06 5.38 -16.58
CA TYR A 99 1.19 4.89 -17.17
C TYR A 99 1.51 3.45 -16.77
N HIS A 100 0.57 2.73 -16.15
CA HIS A 100 0.82 1.37 -15.64
C HIS A 100 1.35 0.42 -16.70
N ALA A 101 0.82 0.49 -17.91
CA ALA A 101 1.25 -0.36 -19.02
C ALA A 101 2.57 0.12 -19.70
N GLU A 102 3.02 1.33 -19.39
CA GLU A 102 4.25 1.89 -19.97
C GLU A 102 5.48 1.64 -19.06
N ILE A 103 5.24 1.26 -17.79
CA ILE A 103 6.29 1.03 -16.81
C ILE A 103 6.88 -0.36 -17.04
N ASP A 104 8.16 -0.42 -17.38
CA ASP A 104 8.94 -1.62 -17.70
C ASP A 104 10.12 -1.87 -16.73
N CYS A 105 10.37 -0.95 -15.80
CA CYS A 105 11.42 -1.11 -14.80
C CYS A 105 11.08 -2.23 -13.79
N SER A 106 12.12 -2.76 -13.11
CA SER A 106 11.90 -3.80 -12.09
C SER A 106 11.14 -3.25 -10.87
N ILE A 107 10.16 -4.01 -10.38
CA ILE A 107 9.35 -3.68 -9.21
C ILE A 107 9.44 -4.82 -8.19
N THR A 108 10.11 -4.59 -7.09
CA THR A 108 10.19 -5.53 -5.96
C THR A 108 9.31 -5.06 -4.82
N VAL A 109 8.42 -5.92 -4.33
CA VAL A 109 7.64 -5.65 -3.13
C VAL A 109 8.10 -6.53 -1.98
N LEU A 110 8.60 -5.90 -0.91
CA LEU A 110 8.85 -6.56 0.37
C LEU A 110 7.58 -6.45 1.23
N TRP A 111 7.09 -7.58 1.71
CA TRP A 111 5.87 -7.63 2.53
C TRP A 111 6.02 -8.64 3.66
N SER A 112 5.34 -8.44 4.80
CA SER A 112 5.41 -9.36 5.91
C SER A 112 4.24 -10.34 5.93
N SER A 113 4.51 -11.60 6.29
CA SER A 113 3.48 -12.65 6.35
C SER A 113 2.36 -12.36 7.37
N ASP A 114 2.65 -11.52 8.37
CA ASP A 114 1.72 -11.07 9.41
C ASP A 114 1.12 -9.67 9.13
N ASP A 115 1.37 -9.09 7.94
CA ASP A 115 0.76 -7.84 7.53
C ASP A 115 -0.73 -8.04 7.18
N GLU A 116 -1.60 -7.33 7.88
CA GLU A 116 -3.05 -7.41 7.66
C GLU A 116 -3.54 -6.60 6.44
N ILE A 117 -2.70 -5.68 5.93
CA ILE A 117 -3.01 -4.78 4.81
C ILE A 117 -2.30 -5.23 3.54
N ALA A 118 -0.96 -5.29 3.56
CA ALA A 118 -0.16 -5.80 2.45
C ALA A 118 -0.09 -7.33 2.49
N THR A 119 -1.24 -7.96 2.37
CA THR A 119 -1.35 -9.41 2.25
C THR A 119 -0.85 -9.89 0.90
N SER A 120 -0.49 -11.17 0.78
CA SER A 120 -0.11 -11.75 -0.52
C SER A 120 -1.12 -11.45 -1.64
N ALA A 121 -2.43 -11.49 -1.33
CA ALA A 121 -3.48 -11.18 -2.29
C ALA A 121 -3.43 -9.72 -2.75
N ASN A 122 -3.27 -8.77 -1.82
CA ASN A 122 -3.23 -7.34 -2.14
C ASN A 122 -1.90 -6.92 -2.80
N VAL A 123 -0.79 -7.61 -2.49
CA VAL A 123 0.50 -7.39 -3.18
C VAL A 123 0.41 -7.88 -4.62
N LYS A 124 -0.12 -9.08 -4.85
CA LYS A 124 -0.35 -9.61 -6.22
C LYS A 124 -1.28 -8.72 -7.03
N ASP A 125 -2.33 -8.19 -6.39
CA ASP A 125 -3.25 -7.24 -7.03
C ASP A 125 -2.56 -5.94 -7.45
N LEU A 126 -1.58 -5.45 -6.67
CA LEU A 126 -0.76 -4.30 -7.05
C LEU A 126 0.15 -4.62 -8.24
N LEU A 127 0.90 -5.71 -8.17
CA LEU A 127 1.90 -6.05 -9.19
C LEU A 127 1.28 -6.35 -10.56
N ARG A 128 0.08 -6.96 -10.60
CA ARG A 128 -0.62 -7.21 -11.88
C ARG A 128 -0.98 -5.94 -12.67
N LEU A 129 -0.91 -4.76 -12.04
CA LEU A 129 -1.17 -3.49 -12.71
C LEU A 129 -0.04 -3.09 -13.67
N TYR A 130 1.13 -3.69 -13.53
CA TYR A 130 2.34 -3.40 -14.29
C TYR A 130 2.71 -4.56 -15.23
N PRO A 131 1.97 -4.76 -16.33
CA PRO A 131 2.10 -5.96 -17.17
C PRO A 131 3.45 -6.09 -17.88
N ASN A 132 4.17 -4.98 -18.06
CA ASN A 132 5.45 -4.94 -18.75
C ASN A 132 6.66 -4.85 -17.80
N ALA A 133 6.43 -4.70 -16.49
CA ALA A 133 7.48 -4.64 -15.49
C ALA A 133 7.95 -6.05 -15.07
N ASP A 134 9.25 -6.18 -14.78
CA ASP A 134 9.77 -7.36 -14.08
C ASP A 134 9.41 -7.26 -12.59
N THR A 135 8.50 -8.13 -12.13
CA THR A 135 7.90 -8.01 -10.80
C THR A 135 8.34 -9.13 -9.86
N GLN A 136 8.70 -8.78 -8.64
CA GLN A 136 9.11 -9.71 -7.59
C GLN A 136 8.40 -9.44 -6.27
N MET A 137 8.10 -10.51 -5.53
CA MET A 137 7.57 -10.47 -4.16
C MET A 137 8.56 -11.13 -3.20
N ILE A 138 8.97 -10.42 -2.15
CA ILE A 138 9.82 -10.95 -1.08
C ILE A 138 9.01 -11.00 0.22
N GLU A 139 8.74 -12.22 0.70
CA GLU A 139 8.02 -12.44 1.95
C GLU A 139 8.99 -12.39 3.14
N LEU A 140 8.69 -11.55 4.11
CA LEU A 140 9.39 -11.46 5.39
C LEU A 140 8.56 -12.18 6.47
N LYS A 141 9.11 -13.27 7.01
CA LYS A 141 8.48 -14.01 8.10
C LYS A 141 9.05 -13.54 9.43
N PRO A 142 8.25 -13.05 10.40
CA PRO A 142 8.77 -12.53 11.66
C PRO A 142 9.74 -13.47 12.36
N LYS A 143 9.42 -14.76 12.42
CA LYS A 143 10.27 -15.78 13.06
C LYS A 143 11.66 -15.92 12.44
N SER A 144 11.79 -15.72 11.12
CA SER A 144 13.09 -15.81 10.42
C SER A 144 14.05 -14.68 10.78
N TYR A 145 13.55 -13.63 11.42
CA TYR A 145 14.31 -12.46 11.86
C TYR A 145 14.23 -12.24 13.38
N GLU A 146 13.82 -13.29 14.13
CA GLU A 146 13.70 -13.26 15.59
C GLU A 146 12.73 -12.20 16.13
N HIS A 147 11.73 -11.82 15.33
CA HIS A 147 10.68 -10.90 15.73
C HIS A 147 9.38 -11.63 16.09
N LYS A 148 8.65 -11.07 17.06
CA LYS A 148 7.27 -11.51 17.38
C LYS A 148 6.29 -11.09 16.28
N ALA A 149 6.51 -9.91 15.71
CA ALA A 149 5.69 -9.34 14.63
C ALA A 149 6.54 -8.36 13.81
N ILE A 150 6.23 -8.23 12.53
CA ILE A 150 6.72 -7.17 11.63
C ILE A 150 5.54 -6.27 11.21
N GLY A 151 4.41 -6.89 10.85
CA GLY A 151 3.21 -6.17 10.43
C GLY A 151 3.45 -5.19 9.30
N HIS A 152 2.64 -4.12 9.25
CA HIS A 152 2.70 -3.14 8.16
C HIS A 152 3.81 -2.09 8.31
N MET A 153 4.14 -1.68 9.54
CA MET A 153 4.98 -0.49 9.78
C MET A 153 6.21 -0.73 10.65
N LEU A 154 6.32 -1.89 11.35
CA LEU A 154 7.40 -2.07 12.31
C LEU A 154 8.79 -2.18 11.66
N MET A 155 8.86 -2.61 10.41
CA MET A 155 10.11 -2.69 9.67
C MET A 155 10.86 -1.34 9.57
N PHE A 156 10.15 -0.20 9.71
CA PHE A 156 10.76 1.13 9.72
C PHE A 156 11.27 1.56 11.10
N LYS A 157 11.00 0.78 12.15
CA LYS A 157 11.47 1.09 13.51
C LYS A 157 12.89 0.57 13.72
N LYS A 158 13.68 1.30 14.53
CA LYS A 158 15.04 0.89 14.92
C LYS A 158 15.09 -0.51 15.55
N SER A 159 14.02 -0.92 16.24
CA SER A 159 13.91 -2.29 16.80
C SER A 159 13.89 -3.40 15.75
N HIS A 160 13.70 -3.07 14.48
CA HIS A 160 13.66 -3.99 13.35
C HIS A 160 14.76 -3.71 12.33
N GLN A 161 15.85 -3.05 12.75
CA GLN A 161 16.96 -2.67 11.86
C GLN A 161 17.66 -3.87 11.20
N ASN A 162 17.56 -5.06 11.77
CA ASN A 162 18.06 -6.30 11.16
C ASN A 162 17.31 -6.72 9.88
N LEU A 163 16.19 -6.07 9.55
CA LEU A 163 15.49 -6.22 8.28
C LEU A 163 16.03 -5.28 7.18
N TRP A 164 16.74 -4.21 7.54
CA TRP A 164 17.18 -3.20 6.58
C TRP A 164 18.16 -3.73 5.53
N PRO A 165 19.10 -4.65 5.86
CA PRO A 165 19.97 -5.28 4.85
C PRO A 165 19.19 -5.96 3.72
N VAL A 166 17.98 -6.47 3.97
CA VAL A 166 17.12 -7.06 2.92
C VAL A 166 16.70 -6.00 1.91
N ILE A 167 16.43 -4.77 2.37
CA ILE A 167 16.09 -3.64 1.49
C ILE A 167 17.33 -3.18 0.73
N GLU A 168 18.48 -3.06 1.43
CA GLU A 168 19.77 -2.63 0.86
C GLU A 168 20.23 -3.57 -0.26
N GLN A 169 20.07 -4.89 -0.08
CA GLN A 169 20.37 -5.87 -1.11
C GLN A 169 19.59 -5.64 -2.41
N GLN A 170 18.36 -5.12 -2.31
CA GLN A 170 17.56 -4.81 -3.50
C GLN A 170 18.05 -3.53 -4.21
N LEU A 171 18.78 -2.66 -3.53
CA LEU A 171 19.37 -1.44 -4.12
C LEU A 171 20.65 -1.75 -4.89
N ALA A 172 21.39 -2.78 -4.51
CA ALA A 172 22.73 -3.10 -5.01
C ALA A 172 22.75 -3.84 -6.37
N VAL A 173 21.57 -4.17 -6.93
CA VAL A 173 21.44 -4.96 -8.18
C VAL A 173 21.05 -4.07 -9.35
#